data_3ae463b3a64d97dfa0ec5b33a0db303e
#
_entry.id   3ae463b3a64d97dfa0ec5b33a0db303e
#
_cell.length_a   1.000
_cell.length_b   1.000
_cell.length_c   1.000
_cell.angle_alpha   90.00
_cell.angle_beta   90.00
_cell.angle_gamma   90.00
#
_symmetry.space_group_name_H-M   'P 1'
#
loop_
_entity.id
_entity.type
_entity.pdbx_description
1 polymer ?
#
loop_
_entity_poly.entity_id
_entity_poly.type
_entity_poly.pdbx_seq_one_letter_code
_entity_poly.pdbx_strand_id
1 'polypeptide(L)'
;MSVQYYIVAIAVAFIVVLQVTAFFKNLSIIGKLRALFPNTNTLSLHKESNTIECSLNHTEFEGTLHDINGYLNENKNTSADYQIIKEIVERDSQKIEEDVDTMLSTPLYLGLMATILGAAIGVVSFAWT
;
A
#
# COMPACT_ATOMS: atom_id res chain seq x y z
N MET A 1 -8.70 43.99 -2.54
CA MET A 1 -8.75 42.53 -2.76
C MET A 1 -9.91 42.00 -1.95
N SER A 2 -10.89 41.37 -2.63
CA SER A 2 -12.10 40.91 -1.95
C SER A 2 -11.82 39.65 -1.13
N VAL A 3 -12.50 39.52 0.00
CA VAL A 3 -12.42 38.36 0.91
C VAL A 3 -12.58 37.01 0.16
N GLN A 4 -13.30 37.02 -0.94
CA GLN A 4 -13.50 35.86 -1.80
C GLN A 4 -12.21 35.25 -2.34
N TYR A 5 -11.21 36.08 -2.74
CA TYR A 5 -9.93 35.56 -3.24
C TYR A 5 -9.14 34.82 -2.16
N TYR A 6 -9.23 35.25 -0.91
CA TYR A 6 -8.58 34.55 0.21
C TYR A 6 -9.25 33.20 0.49
N ILE A 7 -10.58 33.14 0.44
CA ILE A 7 -11.31 31.88 0.66
C ILE A 7 -10.94 30.86 -0.42
N VAL A 8 -10.93 31.28 -1.69
CA VAL A 8 -10.56 30.41 -2.82
C VAL A 8 -9.10 29.97 -2.69
N ALA A 9 -8.18 30.87 -2.36
CA ALA A 9 -6.77 30.56 -2.21
C ALA A 9 -6.53 29.54 -1.07
N ILE A 10 -7.22 29.70 0.06
CA ILE A 10 -7.13 28.75 1.18
C ILE A 10 -7.68 27.38 0.78
N ALA A 11 -8.84 27.35 0.10
CA ALA A 11 -9.43 26.08 -0.36
C ALA A 11 -8.49 25.34 -1.34
N VAL A 12 -7.92 26.03 -2.31
CA VAL A 12 -6.96 25.47 -3.26
C VAL A 12 -5.70 24.96 -2.53
N ALA A 13 -5.15 25.76 -1.62
CA ALA A 13 -3.98 25.35 -0.85
C ALA A 13 -4.26 24.08 -0.03
N PHE A 14 -5.43 23.97 0.59
CA PHE A 14 -5.84 22.79 1.35
C PHE A 14 -5.93 21.54 0.46
N ILE A 15 -6.53 21.65 -0.73
CA ILE A 15 -6.63 20.56 -1.69
C ILE A 15 -5.24 20.10 -2.15
N VAL A 16 -4.32 21.04 -2.44
CA VAL A 16 -2.95 20.72 -2.84
C VAL A 16 -2.22 19.96 -1.73
N VAL A 17 -2.37 20.37 -0.47
CA VAL A 17 -1.77 19.68 0.68
C VAL A 17 -2.29 18.24 0.79
N LEU A 18 -3.60 18.01 0.62
CA LEU A 18 -4.18 16.68 0.63
C LEU A 18 -3.64 15.80 -0.51
N GLN A 19 -3.52 16.34 -1.72
CA GLN A 19 -2.98 15.61 -2.87
C GLN A 19 -1.51 15.24 -2.67
N VAL A 20 -0.69 16.16 -2.17
CA VAL A 20 0.72 15.90 -1.85
C VAL A 20 0.84 14.81 -0.79
N THR A 21 0.01 14.86 0.26
CA THR A 21 0.00 13.84 1.31
C THR A 21 -0.38 12.46 0.76
N ALA A 22 -1.42 12.38 -0.10
CA ALA A 22 -1.82 11.15 -0.76
C ALA A 22 -0.71 10.60 -1.68
N PHE A 23 -0.02 11.47 -2.40
CA PHE A 23 1.11 11.10 -3.25
C PHE A 23 2.26 10.46 -2.45
N PHE A 24 2.66 11.07 -1.33
CA PHE A 24 3.71 10.49 -0.47
C PHE A 24 3.29 9.15 0.15
N LYS A 25 2.02 8.98 0.53
CA LYS A 25 1.51 7.69 0.98
C LYS A 25 1.63 6.63 -0.11
N ASN A 26 1.26 6.95 -1.34
CA ASN A 26 1.39 6.02 -2.48
C ASN A 26 2.84 5.63 -2.76
N LEU A 27 3.79 6.57 -2.69
CA LEU A 27 5.22 6.25 -2.81
C LEU A 27 5.70 5.28 -1.73
N SER A 28 5.23 5.44 -0.50
CA SER A 28 5.56 4.54 0.61
C SER A 28 5.08 3.11 0.33
N ILE A 29 3.89 2.95 -0.27
CA ILE A 29 3.34 1.63 -0.60
C ILE A 29 4.09 0.95 -1.74
N ILE A 30 4.49 1.71 -2.76
CA ILE A 30 5.36 1.17 -3.83
C ILE A 30 6.69 0.67 -3.24
N GLY A 31 7.22 1.36 -2.22
CA GLY A 31 8.38 0.91 -1.47
C GLY A 31 8.14 -0.43 -0.76
N LYS A 32 6.99 -0.60 -0.11
CA LYS A 32 6.58 -1.85 0.55
C LYS A 32 6.42 -3.00 -0.44
N LEU A 33 5.77 -2.76 -1.59
CA LEU A 33 5.63 -3.76 -2.66
C LEU A 33 6.98 -4.27 -3.18
N ARG A 34 7.96 -3.39 -3.33
CA ARG A 34 9.33 -3.80 -3.71
C ARG A 34 10.03 -4.65 -2.65
N ALA A 35 9.70 -4.41 -1.38
CA ALA A 35 10.25 -5.15 -0.25
C ALA A 35 9.58 -6.52 -0.03
N LEU A 36 8.42 -6.76 -0.65
CA LEU A 36 7.64 -7.98 -0.47
C LEU A 36 8.33 -9.22 -1.03
N PHE A 37 9.07 -9.07 -2.12
CA PHE A 37 9.76 -10.17 -2.77
C PHE A 37 11.28 -9.99 -2.61
N PRO A 38 11.88 -10.60 -1.56
CA PRO A 38 13.32 -10.59 -1.41
C PRO A 38 13.97 -11.32 -2.58
N ASN A 39 15.18 -10.87 -2.95
CA ASN A 39 15.98 -11.58 -3.93
C ASN A 39 16.23 -13.01 -3.43
N THR A 40 16.15 -14.00 -4.32
CA THR A 40 16.40 -15.43 -4.02
C THR A 40 17.72 -15.66 -3.32
N ASN A 41 18.71 -14.80 -3.51
CA ASN A 41 20.03 -14.88 -2.88
C ASN A 41 20.04 -14.52 -1.38
N THR A 42 18.95 -13.96 -0.85
CA THR A 42 18.83 -13.57 0.56
C THR A 42 18.08 -14.61 1.40
N LEU A 43 17.53 -15.63 0.75
CA LEU A 43 16.83 -16.74 1.40
C LEU A 43 17.79 -17.90 1.61
N SER A 44 17.87 -18.40 2.83
CA SER A 44 18.65 -19.59 3.19
C SER A 44 17.75 -20.63 3.83
N LEU A 45 17.89 -21.88 3.40
CA LEU A 45 17.20 -23.01 3.97
C LEU A 45 18.09 -23.68 5.03
N HIS A 46 17.68 -23.64 6.27
CA HIS A 46 18.27 -24.41 7.34
C HIS A 46 17.73 -25.85 7.33
N LYS A 47 18.54 -26.79 6.84
CA LYS A 47 18.14 -28.20 6.67
C LYS A 47 17.85 -28.90 8.01
N GLU A 48 18.54 -28.52 9.08
CA GLU A 48 18.38 -29.15 10.40
C GLU A 48 17.07 -28.76 11.07
N SER A 49 16.64 -27.51 10.94
CA SER A 49 15.39 -26.99 11.50
C SER A 49 14.22 -27.03 10.53
N ASN A 50 14.48 -27.30 9.24
CA ASN A 50 13.50 -27.22 8.14
C ASN A 50 12.81 -25.86 8.08
N THR A 51 13.57 -24.80 8.32
CA THR A 51 13.09 -23.42 8.30
C THR A 51 13.81 -22.59 7.26
N ILE A 52 13.10 -21.60 6.72
CA ILE A 52 13.65 -20.63 5.78
C ILE A 52 13.98 -19.36 6.57
N GLU A 53 15.19 -18.86 6.42
CA GLU A 53 15.63 -17.59 6.97
C GLU A 53 15.88 -16.57 5.86
N CYS A 54 15.52 -15.32 6.13
CA CYS A 54 15.84 -14.20 5.26
C CYS A 54 16.89 -13.32 5.91
N SER A 55 18.00 -13.07 5.23
CA SER A 55 19.11 -12.26 5.75
C SER A 55 18.82 -10.75 5.77
N LEU A 56 17.70 -10.31 5.21
CA LEU A 56 17.26 -8.91 5.18
C LEU A 56 15.98 -8.77 5.99
N ASN A 57 15.94 -7.80 6.92
CA ASN A 57 14.73 -7.44 7.66
C ASN A 57 13.71 -6.79 6.72
N HIS A 58 12.92 -7.60 6.05
CA HIS A 58 11.77 -7.18 5.28
C HIS A 58 10.51 -7.43 6.10
N THR A 59 10.06 -6.42 6.83
CA THR A 59 8.93 -6.48 7.78
C THR A 59 7.65 -7.05 7.16
N GLU A 60 7.41 -6.75 5.90
CA GLU A 60 6.18 -7.22 5.19
C GLU A 60 6.29 -8.70 4.78
N PHE A 61 7.51 -9.19 4.51
CA PHE A 61 7.75 -10.60 4.15
C PHE A 61 7.91 -11.50 5.38
N GLU A 62 8.25 -10.95 6.55
CA GLU A 62 8.40 -11.72 7.79
C GLU A 62 7.12 -12.45 8.19
N GLY A 63 5.95 -11.85 7.99
CA GLY A 63 4.66 -12.49 8.25
C GLY A 63 4.46 -13.73 7.39
N THR A 64 4.66 -13.60 6.09
CA THR A 64 4.56 -14.72 5.12
C THR A 64 5.60 -15.80 5.41
N LEU A 65 6.82 -15.39 5.76
CA LEU A 65 7.90 -16.32 6.12
C LEU A 65 7.57 -17.08 7.41
N HIS A 66 6.98 -16.41 8.40
CA HIS A 66 6.52 -17.03 9.63
C HIS A 66 5.46 -18.12 9.36
N ASP A 67 4.46 -17.82 8.52
CA ASP A 67 3.40 -18.76 8.15
C ASP A 67 3.95 -19.96 7.37
N ILE A 68 4.89 -19.73 6.44
CA ILE A 68 5.58 -20.81 5.71
C ILE A 68 6.39 -21.68 6.68
N ASN A 69 7.17 -21.06 7.58
CA ASN A 69 7.96 -21.81 8.57
C ASN A 69 7.08 -22.56 9.55
N GLY A 70 5.92 -22.02 9.94
CA GLY A 70 4.90 -22.72 10.72
C GLY A 70 4.45 -24.00 10.05
N TYR A 71 4.04 -23.90 8.77
CA TYR A 71 3.65 -25.05 7.96
C TYR A 71 4.78 -26.09 7.82
N LEU A 72 6.01 -25.66 7.52
CA LEU A 72 7.17 -26.55 7.39
C LEU A 72 7.50 -27.26 8.70
N ASN A 73 7.35 -26.59 9.84
CA ASN A 73 7.60 -27.13 11.15
C ASN A 73 6.55 -28.19 11.58
N GLU A 74 5.29 -27.95 11.23
CA GLU A 74 4.21 -28.93 11.49
C GLU A 74 4.35 -30.18 10.64
N ASN A 75 4.91 -30.06 9.43
CA ASN A 75 5.05 -31.14 8.45
C ASN A 75 6.49 -31.67 8.30
N LYS A 76 7.31 -31.63 9.35
CA LYS A 76 8.73 -32.02 9.35
C LYS A 76 9.03 -33.39 8.75
N ASN A 77 8.09 -34.32 8.80
CA ASN A 77 8.26 -35.70 8.34
C ASN A 77 7.54 -36.00 7.02
N THR A 78 6.91 -35.00 6.41
CA THR A 78 6.18 -35.15 5.16
C THR A 78 6.82 -34.25 4.11
N SER A 79 6.73 -34.64 2.85
CA SER A 79 7.15 -33.79 1.75
C SER A 79 6.31 -32.50 1.77
N ALA A 80 6.98 -31.33 1.81
CA ALA A 80 6.31 -30.05 1.76
C ALA A 80 5.48 -29.93 0.46
N ASP A 81 4.20 -29.62 0.61
CA ASP A 81 3.31 -29.44 -0.54
C ASP A 81 3.50 -28.01 -1.09
N TYR A 82 3.99 -27.95 -2.34
CA TYR A 82 4.16 -26.68 -3.04
C TYR A 82 2.86 -25.90 -3.18
N GLN A 83 1.73 -26.58 -3.30
CA GLN A 83 0.41 -25.95 -3.43
C GLN A 83 0.06 -25.14 -2.18
N ILE A 84 0.32 -25.68 -1.00
CA ILE A 84 0.03 -25.01 0.28
C ILE A 84 0.94 -23.78 0.47
N ILE A 85 2.22 -23.93 0.17
CA ILE A 85 3.16 -22.80 0.23
C ILE A 85 2.74 -21.70 -0.74
N LYS A 86 2.36 -22.08 -1.95
CA LYS A 86 1.85 -21.15 -2.97
C LYS A 86 0.61 -20.41 -2.46
N GLU A 87 -0.34 -21.13 -1.84
CA GLU A 87 -1.58 -20.54 -1.29
C GLU A 87 -1.30 -19.53 -0.17
N ILE A 88 -0.34 -19.82 0.71
CA ILE A 88 0.10 -18.87 1.76
C ILE A 88 0.62 -17.59 1.11
N VAL A 89 1.51 -17.70 0.12
CA VAL A 89 2.10 -16.54 -0.57
C VAL A 89 1.03 -15.76 -1.34
N GLU A 90 0.13 -16.43 -2.04
CA GLU A 90 -0.95 -15.79 -2.80
C GLU A 90 -1.92 -15.06 -1.87
N ARG A 91 -2.31 -15.66 -0.75
CA ARG A 91 -3.18 -15.04 0.25
C ARG A 91 -2.58 -13.75 0.81
N ASP A 92 -1.30 -13.76 1.14
CA ASP A 92 -0.63 -12.59 1.71
C ASP A 92 -0.36 -11.53 0.64
N SER A 93 -0.06 -11.94 -0.60
CA SER A 93 0.03 -11.02 -1.74
C SER A 93 -1.29 -10.32 -2.04
N GLN A 94 -2.42 -11.03 -1.97
CA GLN A 94 -3.75 -10.46 -2.19
C GLN A 94 -4.10 -9.38 -1.16
N LYS A 95 -3.77 -9.57 0.11
CA LYS A 95 -4.00 -8.54 1.14
C LYS A 95 -3.32 -7.22 0.80
N ILE A 96 -2.09 -7.31 0.28
CA ILE A 96 -1.31 -6.13 -0.08
C ILE A 96 -1.84 -5.52 -1.37
N GLU A 97 -2.28 -6.34 -2.34
CA GLU A 97 -2.91 -5.88 -3.56
C GLU A 97 -4.21 -5.10 -3.27
N GLU A 98 -5.04 -5.58 -2.34
CA GLU A 98 -6.25 -4.87 -1.88
C GLU A 98 -5.91 -3.52 -1.22
N ASP A 99 -4.89 -3.48 -0.38
CA ASP A 99 -4.40 -2.24 0.24
C ASP A 99 -3.91 -1.24 -0.82
N VAL A 100 -3.20 -1.73 -1.84
CA VAL A 100 -2.70 -0.94 -2.96
C VAL A 100 -3.84 -0.39 -3.80
N ASP A 101 -4.81 -1.21 -4.18
CA ASP A 101 -5.97 -0.79 -4.99
C ASP A 101 -6.79 0.28 -4.29
N THR A 102 -7.02 0.11 -2.99
CA THR A 102 -7.71 1.11 -2.17
C THR A 102 -6.97 2.44 -2.15
N MET A 103 -5.65 2.41 -2.08
CA MET A 103 -4.83 3.62 -1.98
C MET A 103 -4.54 4.26 -3.33
N LEU A 104 -4.45 3.50 -4.41
CA LEU A 104 -4.29 4.04 -5.77
C LEU A 104 -5.53 4.83 -6.22
N SER A 105 -6.71 4.43 -5.78
CA SER A 105 -7.95 5.13 -6.09
C SER A 105 -8.13 6.45 -5.29
N THR A 106 -7.46 6.60 -4.15
CA THR A 106 -7.58 7.78 -3.27
C THR A 106 -7.26 9.11 -3.97
N PRO A 107 -6.15 9.26 -4.75
CA PRO A 107 -5.86 10.50 -5.46
C PRO A 107 -6.91 10.85 -6.51
N LEU A 108 -7.50 9.84 -7.16
CA LEU A 108 -8.57 10.03 -8.15
C LEU A 108 -9.82 10.62 -7.49
N TYR A 109 -10.24 10.06 -6.36
CA TYR A 109 -11.38 10.57 -5.60
C TYR A 109 -11.13 11.98 -5.05
N LEU A 110 -9.92 12.26 -4.55
CA LEU A 110 -9.54 13.60 -4.11
C LEU A 110 -9.57 14.61 -5.26
N GLY A 111 -9.10 14.23 -6.45
CA GLY A 111 -9.16 15.07 -7.64
C GLY A 111 -10.60 15.38 -8.05
N LEU A 112 -11.47 14.36 -8.04
CA LEU A 112 -12.89 14.53 -8.35
C LEU A 112 -13.59 15.44 -7.33
N MET A 113 -13.38 15.22 -6.02
CA MET A 113 -13.92 16.08 -4.96
C MET A 113 -13.43 17.53 -5.10
N ALA A 114 -12.16 17.74 -5.43
CA ALA A 114 -11.59 19.05 -5.67
C ALA A 114 -12.28 19.77 -6.83
N THR A 115 -12.60 19.05 -7.90
CA THR A 115 -13.29 19.60 -9.07
C THR A 115 -14.73 20.01 -8.70
N ILE A 116 -15.46 19.17 -7.96
CA ILE A 116 -16.83 19.46 -7.51
C ILE A 116 -16.84 20.67 -6.58
N LEU A 117 -15.93 20.74 -5.61
CA LEU A 117 -15.81 21.87 -4.69
C LEU A 117 -15.45 23.16 -5.44
N GLY A 118 -14.52 23.09 -6.38
CA GLY A 118 -14.13 24.23 -7.21
C GLY A 118 -15.29 24.76 -8.04
N ALA A 119 -16.08 23.87 -8.65
CA ALA A 119 -17.29 24.22 -9.39
C ALA A 119 -18.35 24.87 -8.49
N ALA A 120 -18.60 24.30 -7.31
CA ALA A 120 -19.56 24.83 -6.34
C ALA A 120 -19.15 26.24 -5.86
N ILE A 121 -17.89 26.46 -5.53
CA ILE A 121 -17.35 27.78 -5.13
C ILE A 121 -17.48 28.77 -6.30
N GLY A 122 -17.19 28.34 -7.54
CA GLY A 122 -17.32 29.15 -8.74
C GLY A 122 -18.75 29.63 -8.96
N VAL A 123 -19.74 28.73 -8.86
CA VAL A 123 -21.18 29.08 -9.00
C VAL A 123 -21.61 30.04 -7.91
N VAL A 124 -21.25 29.78 -6.66
CA VAL A 124 -21.60 30.68 -5.53
C VAL A 124 -20.98 32.07 -5.74
N SER A 125 -19.70 32.12 -6.15
CA SER A 125 -19.03 33.41 -6.41
C SER A 125 -19.68 34.20 -7.54
N PHE A 126 -20.18 33.53 -8.58
CA PHE A 126 -20.84 34.14 -9.70
C PHE A 126 -22.27 34.66 -9.33
N ALA A 127 -22.98 33.91 -8.46
CA ALA A 127 -24.31 34.29 -8.03
C ALA A 127 -24.35 35.51 -7.08
N TRP A 128 -23.21 35.86 -6.46
CA TRP A 128 -23.08 36.98 -5.52
C TRP A 128 -22.41 38.23 -6.14
N THR A 129 -22.10 38.19 -7.43
CA THR A 129 -21.58 39.33 -8.19
C THR A 129 -22.64 39.96 -9.06
#